data_7914eba47d8dd92dca7e556f36d58301
#
_entry.id   7914eba47d8dd92dca7e556f36d58301
#
_cell.length_a   1.000
_cell.length_b   1.000
_cell.length_c   1.000
_cell.angle_alpha   90.00
_cell.angle_beta   90.00
_cell.angle_gamma   90.00
#
_symmetry.space_group_name_H-M   'P 1'
#
loop_
_entity.id
_entity.type
_entity.pdbx_description
1 polymer ?
#
loop_
_entity_poly.entity_id
_entity_poly.type
_entity_poly.pdbx_seq_one_letter_code
_entity_poly.pdbx_strand_id
1 'polypeptide(L)'
;MKLLLKSLFLVTILSSSVIFSGCIGGDDEPQIPDDFYGDDIYPAIDVESFVLVDEIGNNYSSQNLDGQVVIVIFMFTRCPDVCPIVSANANWLYGQLNEAEQEKVSVISITVDPWNDNSTILAQYMDDMSLNWSHLTGEVEQLEPVWGNFDVGLKTVTNDDYYQNNSDNTTGSDETSGRHHPDYDYLVDHSTGTILVDKKGSQRVWWGDVDWVPDLVLEDVKKLLLE
;
A
#
# COMPACT_ATOMS: atom_id res chain seq x y z
N MET A 1 52.52 -42.87 -70.80
CA MET A 1 53.90 -42.61 -70.30
C MET A 1 53.74 -41.70 -69.08
N LYS A 2 54.07 -42.24 -67.93
CA LYS A 2 54.14 -41.66 -66.61
C LYS A 2 52.81 -41.16 -65.96
N LEU A 3 52.07 -42.07 -65.40
CA LEU A 3 51.05 -41.88 -64.34
C LEU A 3 51.81 -41.40 -63.10
N LEU A 4 51.29 -40.26 -62.57
CA LEU A 4 51.62 -39.88 -61.22
C LEU A 4 50.38 -40.04 -60.35
N LEU A 5 50.41 -41.05 -59.53
CA LEU A 5 49.42 -41.36 -58.50
C LEU A 5 49.53 -40.25 -57.41
N LYS A 6 48.54 -39.39 -57.28
CA LYS A 6 48.42 -38.53 -56.13
C LYS A 6 47.50 -39.19 -55.10
N SER A 7 48.15 -39.67 -54.07
CA SER A 7 47.51 -40.18 -52.87
C SER A 7 46.71 -39.07 -52.21
N LEU A 8 45.38 -39.24 -52.13
CA LEU A 8 44.50 -38.38 -51.47
C LEU A 8 44.41 -38.79 -49.99
N PHE A 9 45.13 -38.09 -49.13
CA PHE A 9 45.00 -38.25 -47.69
C PHE A 9 43.67 -37.56 -47.27
N LEU A 10 42.68 -38.40 -47.01
CA LEU A 10 41.42 -37.95 -46.40
C LEU A 10 41.66 -37.81 -44.91
N VAL A 11 41.92 -36.60 -44.47
CA VAL A 11 41.94 -36.27 -43.02
C VAL A 11 40.49 -36.05 -42.57
N THR A 12 39.93 -37.08 -42.00
CA THR A 12 38.65 -36.96 -41.27
C THR A 12 38.87 -36.24 -39.94
N ILE A 13 38.58 -34.94 -39.91
CA ILE A 13 38.52 -34.22 -38.67
C ILE A 13 37.17 -34.60 -37.99
N LEU A 14 37.25 -35.49 -37.02
CA LEU A 14 36.14 -35.67 -36.07
C LEU A 14 36.04 -34.40 -35.21
N SER A 15 35.15 -33.50 -35.62
CA SER A 15 34.73 -32.43 -34.76
C SER A 15 33.81 -32.97 -33.68
N SER A 16 34.37 -33.29 -32.52
CA SER A 16 33.63 -33.52 -31.29
C SER A 16 32.89 -32.25 -30.91
N SER A 17 31.63 -32.14 -31.33
CA SER A 17 30.71 -31.11 -30.82
C SER A 17 30.42 -31.45 -29.36
N VAL A 18 31.19 -30.90 -28.46
CA VAL A 18 30.83 -30.84 -27.05
C VAL A 18 29.66 -29.88 -26.94
N ILE A 19 28.46 -30.44 -26.90
CA ILE A 19 27.28 -29.68 -26.51
C ILE A 19 27.44 -29.36 -25.03
N PHE A 20 27.99 -28.19 -24.73
CA PHE A 20 27.81 -27.59 -23.42
C PHE A 20 26.34 -27.22 -23.31
N SER A 21 25.54 -28.16 -22.78
CA SER A 21 24.27 -27.77 -22.12
C SER A 21 24.66 -26.99 -20.86
N GLY A 22 25.04 -25.76 -21.04
CA GLY A 22 25.04 -24.79 -19.98
C GLY A 22 23.57 -24.59 -19.58
N CYS A 23 23.16 -25.18 -18.45
CA CYS A 23 22.08 -24.62 -17.69
C CYS A 23 22.52 -23.17 -17.34
N ILE A 24 22.14 -22.23 -18.15
CA ILE A 24 22.02 -20.86 -17.70
C ILE A 24 20.74 -20.89 -16.85
N GLY A 25 20.86 -21.39 -15.62
CA GLY A 25 20.04 -20.96 -14.55
C GLY A 25 20.47 -19.51 -14.30
N GLY A 26 19.94 -18.61 -15.07
CA GLY A 26 19.80 -17.24 -14.59
C GLY A 26 18.88 -17.40 -13.39
N ASP A 27 19.41 -17.16 -12.21
CA ASP A 27 18.62 -16.66 -11.12
C ASP A 27 18.10 -15.32 -11.68
N ASP A 28 16.93 -15.38 -12.33
CA ASP A 28 16.13 -14.19 -12.55
C ASP A 28 15.71 -13.78 -11.14
N GLU A 29 16.61 -13.10 -10.46
CA GLU A 29 16.23 -12.27 -9.32
C GLU A 29 15.11 -11.37 -9.83
N PRO A 30 13.91 -11.44 -9.22
CA PRO A 30 12.80 -10.65 -9.71
C PRO A 30 13.27 -9.21 -9.77
N GLN A 31 13.32 -8.67 -10.97
CA GLN A 31 13.66 -7.26 -11.18
C GLN A 31 12.54 -6.48 -10.51
N ILE A 32 12.83 -5.85 -9.37
CA ILE A 32 11.93 -4.91 -8.73
C ILE A 32 11.77 -3.76 -9.74
N PRO A 33 10.56 -3.48 -10.23
CA PRO A 33 10.37 -2.33 -11.09
C PRO A 33 10.72 -1.07 -10.29
N ASP A 34 11.76 -0.37 -10.68
CA ASP A 34 12.24 0.87 -10.04
C ASP A 34 11.41 2.07 -10.57
N ASP A 35 10.08 1.87 -10.66
CA ASP A 35 9.23 2.76 -11.43
C ASP A 35 8.40 3.72 -10.58
N PHE A 36 8.23 3.45 -9.28
CA PHE A 36 7.45 4.31 -8.38
C PHE A 36 8.35 5.20 -7.52
N TYR A 37 7.78 6.28 -7.01
CA TYR A 37 8.47 7.16 -6.05
C TYR A 37 8.27 6.69 -4.61
N GLY A 38 7.15 6.04 -4.33
CA GLY A 38 6.94 5.31 -3.09
C GLY A 38 7.62 3.95 -3.09
N ASP A 39 7.50 3.22 -2.01
CA ASP A 39 8.07 1.88 -1.87
C ASP A 39 7.26 0.88 -2.70
N ASP A 40 7.93 0.22 -3.65
CA ASP A 40 7.33 -0.82 -4.49
C ASP A 40 6.90 -2.03 -3.66
N ILE A 41 5.65 -2.44 -3.76
CA ILE A 41 5.16 -3.72 -3.23
C ILE A 41 5.42 -4.80 -4.27
N TYR A 42 6.47 -5.58 -4.05
CA TYR A 42 6.88 -6.64 -4.97
C TYR A 42 7.14 -7.98 -4.25
N PRO A 43 6.57 -9.11 -4.70
CA PRO A 43 5.53 -9.17 -5.74
C PRO A 43 4.26 -8.43 -5.32
N ALA A 44 3.49 -7.92 -6.30
CA ALA A 44 2.21 -7.27 -6.04
C ALA A 44 1.27 -8.21 -5.26
N ILE A 45 0.52 -7.68 -4.31
CA ILE A 45 -0.37 -8.43 -3.41
C ILE A 45 -1.81 -8.13 -3.80
N ASP A 46 -2.58 -9.16 -4.11
CA ASP A 46 -3.99 -8.98 -4.45
C ASP A 46 -4.79 -8.50 -3.22
N VAL A 47 -5.66 -7.53 -3.45
CA VAL A 47 -6.62 -7.09 -2.43
C VAL A 47 -7.71 -8.13 -2.29
N GLU A 48 -7.85 -8.69 -1.09
CA GLU A 48 -8.94 -9.60 -0.78
C GLU A 48 -10.28 -8.86 -0.77
N SER A 49 -11.33 -9.50 -1.26
CA SER A 49 -12.66 -8.89 -1.27
C SER A 49 -13.20 -8.69 0.14
N PHE A 50 -13.76 -7.51 0.40
CA PHE A 50 -14.35 -7.16 1.69
C PHE A 50 -15.71 -6.47 1.52
N VAL A 51 -16.48 -6.47 2.60
CA VAL A 51 -17.68 -5.66 2.76
C VAL A 51 -17.59 -4.98 4.12
N LEU A 52 -17.57 -3.65 4.11
CA LEU A 52 -17.55 -2.79 5.29
C LEU A 52 -18.78 -1.88 5.28
N VAL A 53 -18.86 -0.96 6.23
CA VAL A 53 -19.96 -0.01 6.36
C VAL A 53 -19.43 1.39 6.05
N ASP A 54 -20.10 2.14 5.19
CA ASP A 54 -19.74 3.50 4.83
C ASP A 54 -20.24 4.54 5.87
N GLU A 55 -19.88 5.79 5.67
CA GLU A 55 -20.22 6.93 6.52
C GLU A 55 -21.73 7.22 6.60
N ILE A 56 -22.51 6.71 5.67
CA ILE A 56 -23.98 6.85 5.68
C ILE A 56 -24.70 5.58 6.16
N GLY A 57 -23.94 4.58 6.59
CA GLY A 57 -24.45 3.34 7.18
C GLY A 57 -24.84 2.25 6.18
N ASN A 58 -24.43 2.36 4.92
CA ASN A 58 -24.67 1.32 3.91
C ASN A 58 -23.49 0.33 3.84
N ASN A 59 -23.80 -0.87 3.35
CA ASN A 59 -22.74 -1.82 3.00
C ASN A 59 -21.94 -1.33 1.79
N TYR A 60 -20.64 -1.23 1.94
CA TYR A 60 -19.68 -0.89 0.92
C TYR A 60 -18.88 -2.15 0.53
N SER A 61 -18.94 -2.55 -0.71
CA SER A 61 -18.17 -3.68 -1.24
C SER A 61 -16.91 -3.20 -1.94
N SER A 62 -15.78 -3.89 -1.72
CA SER A 62 -14.54 -3.65 -2.47
C SER A 62 -14.73 -3.81 -3.99
N GLN A 63 -15.72 -4.56 -4.44
CA GLN A 63 -16.06 -4.69 -5.86
C GLN A 63 -16.49 -3.37 -6.52
N ASN A 64 -16.87 -2.37 -5.72
CA ASN A 64 -17.15 -1.02 -6.23
C ASN A 64 -15.89 -0.35 -6.79
N LEU A 65 -14.71 -0.89 -6.48
CA LEU A 65 -13.39 -0.37 -6.86
C LEU A 65 -12.80 -1.08 -8.09
N ASP A 66 -13.49 -2.09 -8.62
CA ASP A 66 -13.01 -2.90 -9.74
C ASP A 66 -12.69 -2.02 -10.97
N GLY A 67 -11.49 -2.20 -11.50
CA GLY A 67 -11.03 -1.47 -12.69
C GLY A 67 -10.55 -0.05 -12.44
N GLN A 68 -10.48 0.39 -11.17
CA GLN A 68 -10.00 1.70 -10.78
C GLN A 68 -8.62 1.62 -10.12
N VAL A 69 -7.84 2.68 -10.21
CA VAL A 69 -6.71 2.91 -9.33
C VAL A 69 -7.27 3.39 -7.99
N VAL A 70 -6.86 2.75 -6.89
CA VAL A 70 -7.41 3.07 -5.57
C VAL A 70 -6.32 3.57 -4.64
N ILE A 71 -6.61 4.69 -3.98
CA ILE A 71 -5.80 5.23 -2.90
C ILE A 71 -6.45 4.79 -1.59
N VAL A 72 -5.81 3.86 -0.87
CA VAL A 72 -6.32 3.33 0.40
C VAL A 72 -5.58 3.99 1.55
N ILE A 73 -6.33 4.64 2.43
CA ILE A 73 -5.81 5.36 3.60
C ILE A 73 -6.32 4.68 4.87
N PHE A 74 -5.41 4.24 5.73
CA PHE A 74 -5.75 3.75 7.06
C PHE A 74 -5.65 4.89 8.08
N MET A 75 -6.75 5.16 8.78
CA MET A 75 -6.85 6.34 9.64
C MET A 75 -7.78 6.11 10.83
N PHE A 76 -7.79 7.03 11.76
CA PHE A 76 -8.84 7.15 12.77
C PHE A 76 -9.13 8.63 13.07
N THR A 77 -10.39 8.94 13.43
CA THR A 77 -10.85 10.33 13.51
C THR A 77 -10.21 11.12 14.64
N ARG A 78 -9.72 10.43 15.69
CA ARG A 78 -9.05 11.03 16.84
C ARG A 78 -7.53 11.12 16.70
N CYS A 79 -6.99 10.84 15.52
CA CYS A 79 -5.55 10.95 15.27
C CYS A 79 -5.11 12.42 15.42
N PRO A 80 -4.21 12.73 16.36
CA PRO A 80 -3.80 14.12 16.60
C PRO A 80 -2.66 14.56 15.67
N ASP A 81 -2.19 13.70 14.78
CA ASP A 81 -0.92 13.88 14.09
C ASP A 81 -1.08 13.83 12.56
N VAL A 82 -0.81 12.71 11.93
CA VAL A 82 -0.63 12.60 10.48
C VAL A 82 -1.94 12.47 9.69
N CYS A 83 -2.98 11.83 10.24
CA CYS A 83 -4.20 11.54 9.48
C CYS A 83 -4.87 12.78 8.85
N PRO A 84 -5.00 13.91 9.56
CA PRO A 84 -5.55 15.11 8.93
C PRO A 84 -4.69 15.64 7.79
N ILE A 85 -3.36 15.49 7.89
CA ILE A 85 -2.41 15.93 6.86
C ILE A 85 -2.53 15.04 5.63
N VAL A 86 -2.54 13.71 5.81
CA VAL A 86 -2.71 12.75 4.70
C VAL A 86 -4.05 12.94 4.01
N SER A 87 -5.14 13.13 4.77
CA SER A 87 -6.48 13.41 4.20
C SER A 87 -6.50 14.69 3.38
N ALA A 88 -5.88 15.77 3.88
CA ALA A 88 -5.81 17.04 3.14
C ALA A 88 -4.95 16.90 1.86
N ASN A 89 -3.85 16.17 1.94
CA ASN A 89 -2.99 15.90 0.79
C ASN A 89 -3.70 15.05 -0.26
N ALA A 90 -4.43 14.00 0.15
CA ALA A 90 -5.24 13.17 -0.75
C ALA A 90 -6.34 13.98 -1.44
N ASN A 91 -6.99 14.89 -0.70
CA ASN A 91 -8.00 15.79 -1.26
C ASN A 91 -7.39 16.74 -2.30
N TRP A 92 -6.23 17.31 -2.01
CA TRP A 92 -5.48 18.12 -2.97
C TRP A 92 -5.09 17.30 -4.21
N LEU A 93 -4.54 16.11 -4.03
CA LEU A 93 -4.13 15.21 -5.12
C LEU A 93 -5.32 14.89 -6.04
N TYR A 94 -6.45 14.49 -5.46
CA TYR A 94 -7.65 14.18 -6.24
C TYR A 94 -8.13 15.38 -7.06
N GLY A 95 -7.99 16.59 -6.53
CA GLY A 95 -8.29 17.84 -7.24
C GLY A 95 -7.32 18.18 -8.37
N GLN A 96 -6.13 17.54 -8.45
CA GLN A 96 -5.18 17.71 -9.56
C GLN A 96 -5.49 16.78 -10.74
N LEU A 97 -6.32 15.76 -10.54
CA LEU A 97 -6.75 14.86 -11.60
C LEU A 97 -7.79 15.55 -12.50
N ASN A 98 -7.69 15.37 -13.80
CA ASN A 98 -8.75 15.80 -14.72
C ASN A 98 -9.98 14.88 -14.61
N GLU A 99 -11.12 15.31 -15.18
CA GLU A 99 -12.39 14.57 -15.09
C GLU A 99 -12.28 13.11 -15.53
N ALA A 100 -11.56 12.83 -16.63
CA ALA A 100 -11.39 11.47 -17.13
C ALA A 100 -10.48 10.59 -16.26
N GLU A 101 -9.56 11.20 -15.52
CA GLU A 101 -8.72 10.53 -14.52
C GLU A 101 -9.53 10.28 -13.24
N GLN A 102 -10.30 11.27 -12.78
CA GLN A 102 -11.17 11.14 -11.60
C GLN A 102 -12.19 10.00 -11.73
N GLU A 103 -12.72 9.77 -12.95
CA GLU A 103 -13.59 8.61 -13.22
C GLU A 103 -12.91 7.24 -13.02
N LYS A 104 -11.57 7.21 -12.99
CA LYS A 104 -10.76 5.99 -12.90
C LYS A 104 -9.96 5.88 -11.60
N VAL A 105 -10.07 6.86 -10.73
CA VAL A 105 -9.39 6.89 -9.44
C VAL A 105 -10.42 6.96 -8.33
N SER A 106 -10.31 6.09 -7.36
CA SER A 106 -11.06 6.16 -6.11
C SER A 106 -10.13 6.41 -4.93
N VAL A 107 -10.61 7.16 -3.97
CA VAL A 107 -10.00 7.25 -2.64
C VAL A 107 -10.95 6.57 -1.66
N ILE A 108 -10.43 5.77 -0.76
CA ILE A 108 -11.16 5.23 0.39
C ILE A 108 -10.33 5.41 1.66
N SER A 109 -11.00 5.70 2.74
CA SER A 109 -10.41 5.67 4.08
C SER A 109 -11.01 4.53 4.88
N ILE A 110 -10.16 3.74 5.56
CA ILE A 110 -10.61 2.61 6.40
C ILE A 110 -10.16 2.89 7.83
N THR A 111 -11.09 2.86 8.77
CA THR A 111 -10.75 3.12 10.16
C THR A 111 -9.91 2.00 10.77
N VAL A 112 -9.00 2.38 11.66
CA VAL A 112 -8.27 1.47 12.56
C VAL A 112 -8.76 1.59 14.02
N ASP A 113 -9.82 2.39 14.25
CA ASP A 113 -10.44 2.60 15.58
C ASP A 113 -11.96 2.39 15.54
N PRO A 114 -12.48 1.22 15.18
CA PRO A 114 -13.92 0.98 15.09
C PRO A 114 -14.66 1.12 16.43
N TRP A 115 -13.94 1.10 17.54
CA TRP A 115 -14.53 1.32 18.86
C TRP A 115 -15.03 2.74 19.07
N ASN A 116 -14.46 3.71 18.34
CA ASN A 116 -14.89 5.11 18.30
C ASN A 116 -15.54 5.47 16.96
N ASP A 117 -14.95 5.04 15.84
CA ASP A 117 -15.26 5.51 14.50
C ASP A 117 -16.46 4.75 13.90
N ASN A 118 -17.65 5.09 14.34
CA ASN A 118 -18.88 4.65 13.67
C ASN A 118 -19.22 5.57 12.47
N SER A 119 -20.21 5.18 11.67
CA SER A 119 -20.63 5.93 10.47
C SER A 119 -20.90 7.41 10.75
N THR A 120 -21.55 7.72 11.87
CA THR A 120 -21.87 9.13 12.21
C THR A 120 -20.62 9.95 12.49
N ILE A 121 -19.65 9.38 13.19
CA ILE A 121 -18.38 10.05 13.52
C ILE A 121 -17.53 10.22 12.26
N LEU A 122 -17.50 9.19 11.38
CA LEU A 122 -16.82 9.30 10.09
C LEU A 122 -17.46 10.36 9.20
N ALA A 123 -18.81 10.44 9.13
CA ALA A 123 -19.49 11.50 8.38
C ALA A 123 -19.14 12.90 8.91
N GLN A 124 -19.07 13.07 10.24
CA GLN A 124 -18.68 14.34 10.84
C GLN A 124 -17.23 14.70 10.49
N TYR A 125 -16.29 13.74 10.56
CA TYR A 125 -14.90 13.96 10.17
C TYR A 125 -14.79 14.40 8.71
N MET A 126 -15.55 13.76 7.81
CA MET A 126 -15.59 14.13 6.39
C MET A 126 -16.09 15.56 6.19
N ASP A 127 -17.17 15.93 6.88
CA ASP A 127 -17.73 17.29 6.80
C ASP A 127 -16.70 18.33 7.31
N ASP A 128 -16.09 18.08 8.46
CA ASP A 128 -15.11 18.98 9.09
C ASP A 128 -13.86 19.17 8.20
N MET A 129 -13.44 18.12 7.50
CA MET A 129 -12.29 18.13 6.61
C MET A 129 -12.63 18.43 5.14
N SER A 130 -13.94 18.59 4.81
CA SER A 130 -14.43 18.78 3.44
C SER A 130 -13.97 17.69 2.47
N LEU A 131 -14.07 16.42 2.90
CA LEU A 131 -13.73 15.24 2.12
C LEU A 131 -14.98 14.69 1.41
N ASN A 132 -14.79 14.07 0.24
CA ASN A 132 -15.92 13.61 -0.59
C ASN A 132 -15.74 12.14 -1.09
N TRP A 133 -15.02 11.32 -0.36
CA TRP A 133 -14.85 9.90 -0.65
C TRP A 133 -15.29 9.05 0.53
N SER A 134 -15.53 7.75 0.29
CA SER A 134 -16.05 6.85 1.31
C SER A 134 -15.09 6.62 2.46
N HIS A 135 -15.59 6.79 3.68
CA HIS A 135 -14.92 6.43 4.91
C HIS A 135 -15.59 5.19 5.51
N LEU A 136 -14.81 4.15 5.68
CA LEU A 136 -15.31 2.81 5.97
C LEU A 136 -15.01 2.39 7.40
N THR A 137 -16.01 1.78 8.02
CA THR A 137 -15.94 1.16 9.34
C THR A 137 -16.63 -0.20 9.31
N GLY A 138 -16.65 -0.91 10.42
CA GLY A 138 -17.33 -2.20 10.58
C GLY A 138 -17.06 -2.78 11.96
N GLU A 139 -17.58 -3.97 12.21
CA GLU A 139 -17.20 -4.75 13.38
C GLU A 139 -15.72 -5.17 13.25
N VAL A 140 -15.05 -5.36 14.39
CA VAL A 140 -13.64 -5.76 14.41
C VAL A 140 -13.38 -7.01 13.57
N GLU A 141 -14.29 -7.99 13.64
CA GLU A 141 -14.21 -9.24 12.90
C GLU A 141 -14.27 -9.05 11.37
N GLN A 142 -14.83 -7.93 10.89
CA GLN A 142 -14.86 -7.57 9.47
C GLN A 142 -13.61 -6.79 9.07
N LEU A 143 -13.06 -5.99 9.97
CA LEU A 143 -11.90 -5.14 9.73
C LEU A 143 -10.57 -5.90 9.86
N GLU A 144 -10.45 -6.84 10.80
CA GLU A 144 -9.21 -7.61 11.01
C GLU A 144 -8.67 -8.28 9.73
N PRO A 145 -9.50 -8.97 8.91
CA PRO A 145 -9.01 -9.52 7.65
C PRO A 145 -8.52 -8.45 6.67
N VAL A 146 -9.19 -7.28 6.65
CA VAL A 146 -8.78 -6.16 5.79
C VAL A 146 -7.44 -5.59 6.24
N TRP A 147 -7.30 -5.30 7.53
CA TRP A 147 -6.03 -4.86 8.09
C TRP A 147 -4.90 -5.87 7.82
N GLY A 148 -5.19 -7.17 7.99
CA GLY A 148 -4.22 -8.22 7.71
C GLY A 148 -3.80 -8.31 6.24
N ASN A 149 -4.73 -8.12 5.29
CA ASN A 149 -4.41 -8.14 3.86
C ASN A 149 -3.53 -6.96 3.44
N PHE A 150 -3.68 -5.81 4.10
CA PHE A 150 -2.86 -4.62 3.86
C PHE A 150 -1.66 -4.48 4.80
N ASP A 151 -1.34 -5.51 5.59
CA ASP A 151 -0.25 -5.54 6.56
C ASP A 151 -0.28 -4.36 7.55
N VAL A 152 -1.49 -3.96 7.96
CA VAL A 152 -1.68 -2.92 8.97
C VAL A 152 -1.48 -3.51 10.36
N GLY A 153 -0.32 -3.26 10.94
CA GLY A 153 -0.05 -3.57 12.34
C GLY A 153 -0.85 -2.63 13.26
N LEU A 154 -1.58 -3.18 14.21
CA LEU A 154 -2.45 -2.42 15.10
C LEU A 154 -2.16 -2.75 16.56
N LYS A 155 -2.07 -1.71 17.39
CA LYS A 155 -1.95 -1.83 18.84
C LYS A 155 -2.78 -0.75 19.52
N THR A 156 -3.66 -1.14 20.43
CA THR A 156 -4.31 -0.20 21.34
C THR A 156 -3.42 0.07 22.54
N VAL A 157 -3.22 1.34 22.90
CA VAL A 157 -2.43 1.78 24.04
C VAL A 157 -3.38 2.44 25.04
N THR A 158 -3.56 1.82 26.19
CA THR A 158 -4.38 2.40 27.26
C THR A 158 -3.58 3.42 28.07
N ASN A 159 -4.28 4.33 28.77
CA ASN A 159 -3.66 5.26 29.69
C ASN A 159 -2.80 4.56 30.77
N ASP A 160 -3.28 3.41 31.27
CA ASP A 160 -2.55 2.65 32.28
C ASP A 160 -1.24 2.09 31.72
N ASP A 161 -1.22 1.60 30.50
CA ASP A 161 -0.01 1.12 29.82
C ASP A 161 0.99 2.25 29.61
N TYR A 162 0.49 3.43 29.22
CA TYR A 162 1.33 4.61 29.02
C TYR A 162 1.99 5.06 30.33
N TYR A 163 1.24 5.18 31.42
CA TYR A 163 1.78 5.63 32.72
C TYR A 163 2.68 4.57 33.37
N GLN A 164 2.42 3.29 33.19
CA GLN A 164 3.28 2.24 33.74
C GLN A 164 4.63 2.17 33.01
N ASN A 165 4.65 2.35 31.71
CA ASN A 165 5.88 2.31 30.92
C ASN A 165 6.73 3.60 31.06
N ASN A 166 6.11 4.73 31.42
CA ASN A 166 6.81 6.01 31.60
C ASN A 166 7.13 6.36 33.07
N SER A 167 6.74 5.52 34.05
CA SER A 167 7.05 5.74 35.45
C SER A 167 8.51 5.42 35.82
N ASP A 168 9.22 4.65 35.01
CA ASP A 168 10.65 4.34 35.16
C ASP A 168 11.53 5.28 34.31
N ASN A 169 11.32 6.58 34.49
CA ASN A 169 12.03 7.59 33.75
C ASN A 169 13.52 7.64 34.11
N THR A 170 14.35 7.21 33.17
CA THR A 170 15.59 7.93 32.83
C THR A 170 16.07 7.54 31.43
N THR A 171 16.02 8.52 30.51
CA THR A 171 16.85 8.58 29.30
C THR A 171 16.71 7.38 28.30
N GLY A 172 15.60 7.29 27.63
CA GLY A 172 15.46 6.50 26.40
C GLY A 172 14.50 7.23 25.49
N SER A 173 14.96 7.61 24.31
CA SER A 173 14.11 8.07 23.21
C SER A 173 13.22 6.91 22.76
N ASP A 174 12.10 6.73 23.44
CA ASP A 174 11.07 5.80 23.00
C ASP A 174 10.16 6.56 22.03
N GLU A 175 10.09 6.10 20.79
CA GLU A 175 9.34 6.73 19.70
C GLU A 175 7.82 6.81 19.95
N THR A 176 7.34 6.18 21.02
CA THR A 176 5.92 6.18 21.42
C THR A 176 5.54 7.35 22.32
N SER A 177 6.50 8.14 22.80
CA SER A 177 6.26 9.14 23.86
C SER A 177 5.53 10.42 23.40
N GLY A 178 5.26 10.58 22.10
CA GLY A 178 4.65 11.79 21.55
C GLY A 178 3.14 11.72 21.26
N ARG A 179 2.53 10.53 21.32
CA ARG A 179 1.19 10.30 20.76
C ARG A 179 0.04 10.18 21.76
N HIS A 180 0.30 10.44 23.05
CA HIS A 180 -0.76 10.37 24.05
C HIS A 180 -1.58 11.66 24.09
N HIS A 181 -2.89 11.54 23.80
CA HIS A 181 -3.82 12.64 23.97
C HIS A 181 -4.52 12.52 25.35
N PRO A 182 -4.40 13.53 26.24
CA PRO A 182 -4.90 13.43 27.62
C PRO A 182 -6.43 13.30 27.72
N ASP A 183 -7.15 13.59 26.66
CA ASP A 183 -8.63 13.58 26.64
C ASP A 183 -9.24 12.24 26.24
N TYR A 184 -8.41 11.21 25.93
CA TYR A 184 -8.89 9.90 25.50
C TYR A 184 -8.41 8.79 26.42
N ASP A 185 -9.26 7.80 26.67
CA ASP A 185 -8.94 6.65 27.54
C ASP A 185 -7.92 5.68 26.91
N TYR A 186 -7.77 5.73 25.59
CA TYR A 186 -6.79 4.95 24.83
C TYR A 186 -6.39 5.67 23.53
N LEU A 187 -5.27 5.28 22.98
CA LEU A 187 -4.87 5.61 21.61
C LEU A 187 -4.69 4.34 20.79
N VAL A 188 -4.85 4.50 19.49
CA VAL A 188 -4.52 3.47 18.52
C VAL A 188 -3.14 3.79 17.95
N ASP A 189 -2.19 2.88 18.16
CA ASP A 189 -0.91 2.90 17.47
C ASP A 189 -0.99 1.89 16.33
N HIS A 190 -0.75 2.34 15.12
CA HIS A 190 -0.82 1.49 13.95
C HIS A 190 0.30 1.82 12.98
N SER A 191 0.69 0.86 12.15
CA SER A 191 1.55 1.15 11.02
C SER A 191 0.82 2.11 10.10
N THR A 192 1.46 3.25 9.83
CA THR A 192 0.87 4.35 9.07
C THR A 192 1.34 4.31 7.63
N GLY A 193 0.42 4.39 6.71
CA GLY A 193 0.75 4.43 5.29
C GLY A 193 -0.48 4.45 4.40
N THR A 194 -0.25 4.95 3.20
CA THR A 194 -1.22 4.93 2.11
C THR A 194 -0.78 3.87 1.10
N ILE A 195 -1.71 3.03 0.67
CA ILE A 195 -1.43 2.01 -0.33
C ILE A 195 -2.11 2.41 -1.66
N LEU A 196 -1.35 2.35 -2.76
CA LEU A 196 -1.89 2.49 -4.10
C LEU A 196 -2.16 1.09 -4.66
N VAL A 197 -3.41 0.90 -5.09
CA VAL A 197 -3.89 -0.34 -5.70
C VAL A 197 -4.12 -0.08 -7.18
N ASP A 198 -3.68 -1.00 -8.04
CA ASP A 198 -3.84 -0.88 -9.49
C ASP A 198 -5.25 -1.30 -9.95
N LYS A 199 -5.53 -1.10 -11.24
CA LYS A 199 -6.83 -1.45 -11.86
C LYS A 199 -7.17 -2.94 -11.86
N LYS A 200 -6.22 -3.80 -11.52
CA LYS A 200 -6.43 -5.25 -11.38
C LYS A 200 -6.75 -5.66 -9.95
N GLY A 201 -6.72 -4.69 -9.02
CA GLY A 201 -6.95 -4.93 -7.60
C GLY A 201 -5.71 -5.41 -6.86
N SER A 202 -4.50 -5.11 -7.35
CA SER A 202 -3.26 -5.49 -6.69
C SER A 202 -2.60 -4.29 -6.03
N GLN A 203 -2.12 -4.45 -4.80
CA GLN A 203 -1.34 -3.45 -4.07
C GLN A 203 0.02 -3.29 -4.75
N ARG A 204 0.39 -2.06 -5.09
CA ARG A 204 1.56 -1.78 -5.91
C ARG A 204 2.58 -0.87 -5.24
N VAL A 205 2.13 0.09 -4.48
CA VAL A 205 2.99 1.11 -3.88
C VAL A 205 2.55 1.37 -2.45
N TRP A 206 3.51 1.44 -1.54
CA TRP A 206 3.31 1.90 -0.18
C TRP A 206 3.96 3.27 0.02
N TRP A 207 3.24 4.16 0.69
CA TRP A 207 3.71 5.49 1.08
C TRP A 207 3.57 5.65 2.58
N GLY A 208 4.69 5.83 3.28
CA GLY A 208 4.66 6.19 4.70
C GLY A 208 4.05 7.56 4.91
N ASP A 209 3.23 7.73 5.95
CA ASP A 209 2.52 8.99 6.19
C ASP A 209 3.46 10.19 6.41
N VAL A 210 4.64 9.96 6.97
CA VAL A 210 5.66 11.01 7.18
C VAL A 210 6.47 11.34 5.92
N ASP A 211 6.46 10.43 4.95
CA ASP A 211 7.20 10.57 3.69
C ASP A 211 6.29 10.96 2.52
N TRP A 212 5.02 11.23 2.83
CA TRP A 212 3.98 11.54 1.85
C TRP A 212 4.24 12.88 1.14
N VAL A 213 4.72 12.83 -0.09
CA VAL A 213 4.93 14.02 -0.93
C VAL A 213 3.84 14.06 -2.00
N PRO A 214 2.84 14.97 -1.90
CA PRO A 214 1.63 14.96 -2.73
C PRO A 214 1.90 14.88 -4.24
N ASP A 215 2.86 15.64 -4.73
CA ASP A 215 3.22 15.64 -6.16
C ASP A 215 3.77 14.29 -6.63
N LEU A 216 4.56 13.61 -5.79
CA LEU A 216 5.15 12.31 -6.13
C LEU A 216 4.12 11.18 -6.04
N VAL A 217 3.23 11.22 -5.05
CA VAL A 217 2.09 10.29 -4.98
C VAL A 217 1.18 10.44 -6.20
N LEU A 218 0.93 11.69 -6.64
CA LEU A 218 0.17 11.97 -7.86
C LEU A 218 0.83 11.37 -9.11
N GLU A 219 2.16 11.45 -9.22
CA GLU A 219 2.88 10.84 -10.34
C GLU A 219 2.77 9.31 -10.32
N ASP A 220 2.81 8.68 -9.14
CA ASP A 220 2.62 7.23 -9.01
C ASP A 220 1.19 6.81 -9.37
N VAL A 221 0.17 7.56 -8.93
CA VAL A 221 -1.22 7.35 -9.35
C VAL A 221 -1.35 7.44 -10.87
N LYS A 222 -0.72 8.43 -11.51
CA LYS A 222 -0.74 8.58 -12.97
C LYS A 222 -0.03 7.45 -13.70
N LYS A 223 1.06 6.91 -13.15
CA LYS A 223 1.73 5.72 -13.70
C LYS A 223 0.77 4.51 -13.69
N LEU A 224 0.09 4.25 -12.56
CA LEU A 224 -0.91 3.18 -12.47
C LEU A 224 -2.09 3.37 -13.42
N LEU A 225 -2.49 4.61 -13.69
CA LEU A 225 -3.53 4.92 -14.68
C LEU A 225 -3.12 4.55 -16.12
N LEU A 226 -1.83 4.50 -16.43
CA LEU A 226 -1.30 4.16 -17.76
C LEU A 226 -1.14 2.65 -17.98
N GLU A 227 -1.08 1.83 -16.92
CA GLU A 227 -1.05 0.36 -17.00
C GLU A 227 -2.40 -0.22 -17.45
#